data_4d24d10e582ff86136a4b8c05001eac8
#
_entry.id   4d24d10e582ff86136a4b8c05001eac8
#
_cell.length_a   1.000
_cell.length_b   1.000
_cell.length_c   1.000
_cell.angle_alpha   90.00
_cell.angle_beta   90.00
_cell.angle_gamma   90.00
#
_symmetry.space_group_name_H-M   'P 1'
#
loop_
_entity.id
_entity.type
_entity.pdbx_description
1 polymer ?
#
loop_
_entity_poly.entity_id
_entity_poly.type
_entity_poly.pdbx_seq_one_letter_code
_entity_poly.pdbx_strand_id
1 'polypeptide(L)'
;KSQTPAFRKLLNADLEVDSFEEAPMLRGIISRINDQPAEKVAGDHWVIQGDRGITYASIPSPETEITSGEWWPQDYSGPAQISFAAEEGAEMGLMLGDELTINVLGRDITGKITSFRNVDFSTAGMGFILAMNPSALAGAPHSFIATVYTTPENEASLLRNLAEAFPNITAIRVRDAIDQVSSVLNSIAAATSYGALATLLTGFLVLIGSAASALHARRYEAAILKTLGATRRSIVLSFALRAAILGAAAGFVA
;
A
#
# COMPACT_ATOMS: atom_id res chain seq x y z
N LYS A 1 -21.29 -20.53 5.25
CA LYS A 1 -21.05 -21.71 6.10
C LYS A 1 -21.44 -23.03 5.43
N SER A 2 -22.61 -23.14 4.82
CA SER A 2 -23.08 -24.43 4.25
C SER A 2 -22.30 -24.90 3.04
N GLN A 3 -21.63 -24.01 2.31
CA GLN A 3 -20.90 -24.31 1.07
C GLN A 3 -19.41 -24.57 1.28
N THR A 4 -18.84 -24.19 2.43
CA THR A 4 -17.38 -24.33 2.70
C THR A 4 -16.87 -25.76 2.53
N PRO A 5 -17.55 -26.83 2.97
CA PRO A 5 -17.05 -28.19 2.74
C PRO A 5 -17.04 -28.59 1.26
N ALA A 6 -18.06 -28.17 0.48
CA ALA A 6 -18.13 -28.43 -0.94
C ALA A 6 -17.06 -27.63 -1.72
N PHE A 7 -16.82 -26.39 -1.33
CA PHE A 7 -15.78 -25.53 -1.86
C PHE A 7 -14.38 -26.13 -1.64
N ARG A 8 -14.05 -26.52 -0.39
CA ARG A 8 -12.79 -27.22 -0.08
C ARG A 8 -12.62 -28.50 -0.90
N LYS A 9 -13.70 -29.30 -1.02
CA LYS A 9 -13.66 -30.53 -1.80
C LYS A 9 -13.36 -30.27 -3.27
N LEU A 10 -13.93 -29.21 -3.85
CA LEU A 10 -13.66 -28.81 -5.24
C LEU A 10 -12.20 -28.39 -5.39
N LEU A 11 -11.69 -27.48 -4.55
CA LEU A 11 -10.30 -27.01 -4.66
C LEU A 11 -9.27 -28.13 -4.43
N ASN A 12 -9.52 -29.05 -3.48
CA ASN A 12 -8.62 -30.19 -3.22
C ASN A 12 -8.66 -31.25 -4.35
N ALA A 13 -9.72 -31.30 -5.13
CA ALA A 13 -9.86 -32.22 -6.25
C ALA A 13 -9.36 -31.62 -7.57
N ASP A 14 -9.19 -30.32 -7.64
CA ASP A 14 -8.72 -29.61 -8.82
C ASP A 14 -7.19 -29.62 -8.86
N LEU A 15 -6.64 -30.33 -9.85
CA LEU A 15 -5.19 -30.47 -10.05
C LEU A 15 -4.52 -29.16 -10.49
N GLU A 16 -5.30 -28.16 -10.82
CA GLU A 16 -4.84 -26.86 -11.28
C GLU A 16 -4.62 -25.86 -10.11
N VAL A 17 -4.98 -26.25 -8.87
CA VAL A 17 -4.80 -25.46 -7.65
C VAL A 17 -3.50 -25.86 -6.95
N ASP A 18 -2.56 -24.92 -6.84
CA ASP A 18 -1.29 -25.16 -6.16
C ASP A 18 -1.48 -25.17 -4.63
N SER A 19 -2.18 -24.20 -4.12
CA SER A 19 -2.54 -24.08 -2.70
C SER A 19 -3.74 -23.15 -2.53
N PHE A 20 -4.41 -23.23 -1.38
CA PHE A 20 -5.40 -22.24 -1.00
C PHE A 20 -5.41 -22.05 0.52
N GLU A 21 -5.76 -20.85 0.91
CA GLU A 21 -6.01 -20.47 2.29
C GLU A 21 -7.45 -19.99 2.43
N GLU A 22 -8.06 -20.24 3.56
CA GLU A 22 -9.38 -19.72 3.86
C GLU A 22 -9.49 -19.28 5.31
N ALA A 23 -10.24 -18.23 5.56
CA ALA A 23 -10.50 -17.75 6.90
C ALA A 23 -11.93 -17.23 7.03
N PRO A 24 -12.55 -17.37 8.22
CA PRO A 24 -13.76 -16.66 8.54
C PRO A 24 -13.45 -15.16 8.61
N MET A 25 -14.28 -14.34 7.98
CA MET A 25 -14.13 -12.90 7.94
C MET A 25 -15.34 -12.22 8.52
N LEU A 26 -15.09 -11.35 9.48
CA LEU A 26 -16.05 -10.41 10.04
C LEU A 26 -15.55 -8.99 9.82
N ARG A 27 -16.45 -8.03 9.99
CA ARG A 27 -16.06 -6.62 10.00
C ARG A 27 -16.35 -6.07 11.40
N GLY A 28 -15.39 -5.30 11.91
CA GLY A 28 -15.50 -4.70 13.23
C GLY A 28 -14.72 -3.41 13.34
N ILE A 29 -15.17 -2.54 14.23
CA ILE A 29 -14.57 -1.26 14.54
C ILE A 29 -13.99 -1.33 15.96
N ILE A 30 -12.72 -0.98 16.11
CA ILE A 30 -12.12 -0.83 17.44
C ILE A 30 -12.65 0.45 18.04
N SER A 31 -13.51 0.33 19.03
CA SER A 31 -14.20 1.44 19.67
C SER A 31 -13.50 1.97 20.92
N ARG A 32 -12.82 1.08 21.67
CA ARG A 32 -12.11 1.43 22.89
C ARG A 32 -10.79 0.68 23.04
N ILE A 33 -9.84 1.32 23.70
CA ILE A 33 -8.57 0.78 24.13
C ILE A 33 -8.43 1.10 25.63
N ASN A 34 -8.31 0.06 26.47
CA ASN A 34 -8.24 0.21 27.93
C ASN A 34 -9.35 1.13 28.50
N ASP A 35 -10.60 0.84 28.11
CA ASP A 35 -11.79 1.62 28.46
C ASP A 35 -11.83 3.09 27.98
N GLN A 36 -10.80 3.56 27.27
CA GLN A 36 -10.81 4.89 26.66
C GLN A 36 -11.26 4.82 25.20
N PRO A 37 -11.93 5.85 24.65
CA PRO A 37 -12.21 5.91 23.23
C PRO A 37 -10.94 5.70 22.40
N ALA A 38 -10.99 4.84 21.39
CA ALA A 38 -9.83 4.47 20.59
C ALA A 38 -9.15 5.70 19.95
N GLU A 39 -9.92 6.68 19.50
CA GLU A 39 -9.41 7.95 18.93
C GLU A 39 -8.54 8.76 19.91
N LYS A 40 -8.81 8.66 21.23
CA LYS A 40 -7.99 9.36 22.24
C LYS A 40 -6.63 8.71 22.45
N VAL A 41 -6.53 7.40 22.24
CA VAL A 41 -5.32 6.62 22.46
C VAL A 41 -4.47 6.57 21.19
N ALA A 42 -5.10 6.24 20.07
CA ALA A 42 -4.41 6.02 18.79
C ALA A 42 -4.53 7.18 17.78
N GLY A 43 -5.15 8.32 18.16
CA GLY A 43 -5.29 9.51 17.32
C GLY A 43 -6.03 9.19 16.00
N ASP A 44 -5.44 9.60 14.88
CA ASP A 44 -5.99 9.39 13.53
C ASP A 44 -5.43 8.13 12.85
N HIS A 45 -5.01 7.13 13.62
CA HIS A 45 -4.42 5.92 13.05
C HIS A 45 -5.44 5.20 12.14
N TRP A 46 -4.98 4.75 10.97
CA TRP A 46 -5.86 4.15 9.94
C TRP A 46 -6.65 2.93 10.43
N VAL A 47 -6.12 2.16 11.38
CA VAL A 47 -6.76 0.98 11.96
C VAL A 47 -8.07 1.28 12.65
N ILE A 48 -8.18 2.43 13.33
CA ILE A 48 -9.39 2.82 14.06
C ILE A 48 -10.37 3.65 13.23
N GLN A 49 -9.94 4.09 12.03
CA GLN A 49 -10.80 4.83 11.11
C GLN A 49 -11.66 3.90 10.25
N GLY A 50 -12.83 3.53 10.76
CA GLY A 50 -13.78 2.66 10.08
C GLY A 50 -13.62 1.18 10.43
N ASP A 51 -14.38 0.34 9.73
CA ASP A 51 -14.40 -1.10 9.97
C ASP A 51 -13.20 -1.82 9.36
N ARG A 52 -12.67 -2.80 10.07
CA ARG A 52 -11.55 -3.63 9.66
C ARG A 52 -11.96 -5.09 9.52
N GLY A 53 -11.25 -5.81 8.65
CA GLY A 53 -11.34 -7.26 8.58
C GLY A 53 -10.76 -7.89 9.84
N ILE A 54 -11.57 -8.68 10.51
CA ILE A 54 -11.18 -9.47 11.68
C ILE A 54 -11.47 -10.93 11.44
N THR A 55 -10.72 -11.80 12.08
CA THR A 55 -10.88 -13.25 11.94
C THR A 55 -10.89 -13.94 13.30
N TYR A 56 -11.18 -15.21 13.30
CA TYR A 56 -10.96 -16.08 14.44
C TYR A 56 -10.37 -17.43 14.01
N ALA A 57 -9.49 -17.98 14.81
CA ALA A 57 -8.89 -19.27 14.57
C ALA A 57 -8.53 -19.95 15.89
N SER A 58 -8.63 -21.29 15.95
CA SER A 58 -8.16 -22.07 17.10
C SER A 58 -6.65 -22.25 17.12
N ILE A 59 -6.04 -22.36 15.94
CA ILE A 59 -4.59 -22.43 15.75
C ILE A 59 -4.16 -21.34 14.77
N PRO A 60 -2.94 -20.80 14.89
CA PRO A 60 -2.41 -19.86 13.92
C PRO A 60 -2.20 -20.56 12.56
N SER A 61 -2.28 -19.79 11.46
CA SER A 61 -1.83 -20.27 10.15
C SER A 61 -0.35 -20.67 10.22
N PRO A 62 0.10 -21.67 9.44
CA PRO A 62 1.52 -22.09 9.41
C PRO A 62 2.48 -20.95 9.09
N GLU A 63 2.04 -19.92 8.37
CA GLU A 63 2.83 -18.75 7.99
C GLU A 63 2.77 -17.64 9.05
N THR A 64 1.99 -17.80 10.13
CA THR A 64 1.87 -16.79 11.18
C THR A 64 3.12 -16.74 12.04
N GLU A 65 3.86 -15.67 11.99
CA GLU A 65 5.00 -15.39 12.87
C GLU A 65 4.53 -14.56 14.07
N ILE A 66 4.59 -15.15 15.27
CA ILE A 66 4.30 -14.46 16.52
C ILE A 66 5.55 -13.72 16.99
N THR A 67 5.50 -12.40 17.08
CA THR A 67 6.62 -11.55 17.44
C THR A 67 6.75 -11.37 18.96
N SER A 68 5.63 -11.41 19.67
CA SER A 68 5.61 -11.35 21.15
C SER A 68 4.34 -11.94 21.73
N GLY A 69 4.41 -12.42 22.97
CA GLY A 69 3.30 -13.08 23.65
C GLY A 69 3.09 -14.51 23.17
N GLU A 70 1.90 -15.05 23.43
CA GLU A 70 1.54 -16.42 23.09
C GLU A 70 0.14 -16.50 22.48
N TRP A 71 -0.02 -17.40 21.50
CA TRP A 71 -1.32 -17.77 20.99
C TRP A 71 -2.06 -18.62 22.01
N TRP A 72 -3.38 -18.56 22.02
CA TRP A 72 -4.23 -19.37 22.91
C TRP A 72 -4.15 -20.86 22.60
N PRO A 73 -4.39 -21.73 23.59
CA PRO A 73 -4.51 -23.18 23.36
C PRO A 73 -5.64 -23.51 22.38
N GLN A 74 -5.50 -24.59 21.61
CA GLN A 74 -6.45 -25.00 20.57
C GLN A 74 -7.89 -25.14 21.09
N ASP A 75 -8.08 -25.64 22.31
CA ASP A 75 -9.37 -25.88 22.94
C ASP A 75 -9.81 -24.74 23.87
N TYR A 76 -9.19 -23.56 23.71
CA TYR A 76 -9.49 -22.43 24.57
C TYR A 76 -10.93 -21.93 24.38
N SER A 77 -11.70 -21.90 25.46
CA SER A 77 -13.09 -21.44 25.51
C SER A 77 -13.35 -20.33 26.54
N GLY A 78 -12.27 -19.74 27.08
CA GLY A 78 -12.32 -18.67 28.06
C GLY A 78 -12.70 -17.30 27.48
N PRO A 79 -12.44 -16.22 28.22
CA PRO A 79 -12.65 -14.85 27.77
C PRO A 79 -11.98 -14.54 26.45
N ALA A 80 -12.45 -13.49 25.76
CA ALA A 80 -11.90 -13.13 24.47
C ALA A 80 -10.42 -12.76 24.56
N GLN A 81 -9.60 -13.38 23.72
CA GLN A 81 -8.19 -13.11 23.54
C GLN A 81 -7.95 -12.62 22.11
N ILE A 82 -6.97 -11.76 21.96
CA ILE A 82 -6.65 -11.07 20.70
C ILE A 82 -5.17 -11.29 20.37
N SER A 83 -4.92 -11.73 19.14
CA SER A 83 -3.63 -11.61 18.48
C SER A 83 -3.69 -10.43 17.51
N PHE A 84 -2.85 -9.42 17.72
CA PHE A 84 -2.88 -8.17 16.96
C PHE A 84 -1.70 -8.06 16.00
N ALA A 85 -1.83 -7.26 14.94
CA ALA A 85 -0.73 -6.98 14.02
C ALA A 85 0.35 -6.15 14.73
N ALA A 86 1.61 -6.59 14.64
CA ALA A 86 2.70 -6.08 15.48
C ALA A 86 3.09 -4.64 15.13
N GLU A 87 3.17 -4.31 13.86
CA GLU A 87 3.57 -2.98 13.38
C GLU A 87 2.52 -1.95 13.79
N GLU A 88 1.26 -2.19 13.48
CA GLU A 88 0.15 -1.29 13.84
C GLU A 88 -0.05 -1.21 15.36
N GLY A 89 0.18 -2.31 16.05
CA GLY A 89 0.15 -2.32 17.51
C GLY A 89 1.22 -1.41 18.13
N ALA A 90 2.43 -1.45 17.58
CA ALA A 90 3.53 -0.60 17.99
C ALA A 90 3.26 0.89 17.68
N GLU A 91 2.73 1.20 16.48
CA GLU A 91 2.36 2.56 16.08
C GLU A 91 1.26 3.14 16.97
N MET A 92 0.31 2.34 17.40
CA MET A 92 -0.77 2.72 18.31
C MET A 92 -0.34 2.71 19.81
N GLY A 93 0.87 2.27 20.11
CA GLY A 93 1.40 2.16 21.48
C GLY A 93 0.75 1.05 22.32
N LEU A 94 0.21 0.01 21.67
CA LEU A 94 -0.43 -1.12 22.34
C LEU A 94 0.61 -2.08 22.95
N MET A 95 0.25 -2.67 24.06
CA MET A 95 1.10 -3.63 24.81
C MET A 95 0.34 -4.93 25.08
N LEU A 96 1.09 -6.00 25.35
CA LEU A 96 0.51 -7.24 25.85
C LEU A 96 -0.27 -6.98 27.14
N GLY A 97 -1.49 -7.49 27.17
CA GLY A 97 -2.40 -7.33 28.30
C GLY A 97 -3.38 -6.17 28.15
N ASP A 98 -3.21 -5.28 27.18
CA ASP A 98 -4.20 -4.23 26.89
C ASP A 98 -5.53 -4.82 26.46
N GLU A 99 -6.61 -4.12 26.80
CA GLU A 99 -7.97 -4.51 26.47
C GLU A 99 -8.50 -3.71 25.29
N LEU A 100 -8.94 -4.41 24.23
CA LEU A 100 -9.59 -3.79 23.08
C LEU A 100 -11.07 -4.12 23.09
N THR A 101 -11.92 -3.11 22.94
CA THR A 101 -13.35 -3.29 22.68
C THR A 101 -13.60 -3.10 21.18
N ILE A 102 -14.14 -4.13 20.56
CA ILE A 102 -14.42 -4.18 19.13
C ILE A 102 -15.91 -4.29 18.93
N ASN A 103 -16.48 -3.35 18.19
CA ASN A 103 -17.89 -3.42 17.79
C ASN A 103 -18.03 -4.26 16.52
N VAL A 104 -18.69 -5.39 16.63
CA VAL A 104 -18.99 -6.32 15.52
C VAL A 104 -20.50 -6.38 15.33
N LEU A 105 -20.98 -5.86 14.21
CA LEU A 105 -22.41 -5.84 13.88
C LEU A 105 -23.30 -5.26 14.98
N GLY A 106 -22.82 -4.21 15.67
CA GLY A 106 -23.56 -3.55 16.76
C GLY A 106 -23.37 -4.19 18.13
N ARG A 107 -22.57 -5.25 18.26
CA ARG A 107 -22.24 -5.89 19.53
C ARG A 107 -20.80 -5.61 19.91
N ASP A 108 -20.60 -5.07 21.10
CA ASP A 108 -19.27 -4.84 21.65
C ASP A 108 -18.71 -6.14 22.24
N ILE A 109 -17.49 -6.46 21.86
CA ILE A 109 -16.72 -7.61 22.33
C ILE A 109 -15.40 -7.05 22.87
N THR A 110 -15.16 -7.23 24.16
CA THR A 110 -13.91 -6.83 24.79
C THR A 110 -13.00 -8.03 24.95
N GLY A 111 -11.77 -7.91 24.44
CA GLY A 111 -10.77 -8.96 24.52
C GLY A 111 -9.40 -8.40 24.92
N LYS A 112 -8.57 -9.26 25.50
CA LYS A 112 -7.22 -8.91 25.94
C LYS A 112 -6.19 -9.28 24.86
N ILE A 113 -5.25 -8.38 24.58
CA ILE A 113 -4.12 -8.69 23.69
C ILE A 113 -3.19 -9.69 24.38
N THR A 114 -3.10 -10.89 23.81
CA THR A 114 -2.22 -11.96 24.32
C THR A 114 -1.03 -12.22 23.44
N SER A 115 -1.08 -11.79 22.19
CA SER A 115 0.07 -11.87 21.27
C SER A 115 0.05 -10.78 20.22
N PHE A 116 1.24 -10.47 19.72
CA PHE A 116 1.44 -9.71 18.50
C PHE A 116 2.01 -10.64 17.43
N ARG A 117 1.61 -10.43 16.17
CA ARG A 117 2.08 -11.23 15.04
C ARG A 117 2.46 -10.35 13.87
N ASN A 118 3.40 -10.82 13.08
CA ASN A 118 3.75 -10.18 11.83
C ASN A 118 2.61 -10.37 10.81
N VAL A 119 2.16 -9.28 10.17
CA VAL A 119 1.13 -9.30 9.14
C VAL A 119 1.60 -8.44 7.98
N ASP A 120 1.73 -9.03 6.81
CA ASP A 120 2.07 -8.29 5.60
C ASP A 120 0.81 -7.86 4.85
N PHE A 121 0.48 -6.58 4.93
CA PHE A 121 -0.64 -5.99 4.20
C PHE A 121 -0.26 -5.55 2.76
N SER A 122 1.01 -5.64 2.39
CA SER A 122 1.48 -5.30 1.04
C SER A 122 1.23 -6.40 0.02
N THR A 123 1.04 -7.62 0.50
CA THR A 123 0.73 -8.78 -0.33
C THR A 123 -0.77 -8.95 -0.52
N ALA A 124 -1.15 -9.67 -1.57
CA ALA A 124 -2.54 -10.04 -1.82
C ALA A 124 -3.04 -11.18 -0.90
N GLY A 125 -2.26 -11.57 0.11
CA GLY A 125 -2.64 -12.55 1.11
C GLY A 125 -3.73 -12.07 2.06
N MET A 126 -4.20 -12.96 2.92
CA MET A 126 -5.24 -12.65 3.91
C MET A 126 -4.66 -11.92 5.13
N GLY A 127 -4.44 -10.60 5.01
CA GLY A 127 -4.04 -9.75 6.12
C GLY A 127 -5.23 -9.35 7.01
N PHE A 128 -5.34 -9.88 8.21
CA PHE A 128 -6.31 -9.43 9.22
C PHE A 128 -5.59 -8.64 10.30
N ILE A 129 -6.12 -7.47 10.65
CA ILE A 129 -5.53 -6.62 11.68
C ILE A 129 -5.48 -7.32 13.05
N LEU A 130 -6.51 -8.11 13.35
CA LEU A 130 -6.57 -8.91 14.55
C LEU A 130 -7.27 -10.27 14.31
N ALA A 131 -6.85 -11.25 15.09
CA ALA A 131 -7.50 -12.55 15.21
C ALA A 131 -7.95 -12.73 16.65
N MET A 132 -9.07 -13.43 16.84
CA MET A 132 -9.61 -13.77 18.16
C MET A 132 -9.76 -15.28 18.32
N ASN A 133 -9.86 -15.74 19.55
CA ASN A 133 -10.20 -17.12 19.82
C ASN A 133 -11.65 -17.44 19.38
N PRO A 134 -11.94 -18.66 18.94
CA PRO A 134 -13.25 -19.02 18.36
C PRO A 134 -14.43 -18.75 19.25
N SER A 135 -14.32 -18.94 20.57
CA SER A 135 -15.42 -18.71 21.49
C SER A 135 -15.93 -17.26 21.51
N ALA A 136 -15.07 -16.30 21.11
CA ALA A 136 -15.44 -14.89 21.03
C ALA A 136 -16.30 -14.55 19.81
N LEU A 137 -16.05 -15.15 18.64
CA LEU A 137 -16.60 -14.73 17.36
C LEU A 137 -17.35 -15.80 16.56
N ALA A 138 -17.16 -17.10 16.82
CA ALA A 138 -17.73 -18.17 16.00
C ALA A 138 -19.28 -18.17 15.95
N GLY A 139 -19.94 -17.60 16.94
CA GLY A 139 -21.38 -17.41 16.97
C GLY A 139 -21.90 -16.24 16.16
N ALA A 140 -21.05 -15.29 15.75
CA ALA A 140 -21.46 -14.14 14.97
C ALA A 140 -21.68 -14.50 13.48
N PRO A 141 -22.60 -13.82 12.79
CA PRO A 141 -22.70 -13.94 11.33
C PRO A 141 -21.39 -13.54 10.67
N HIS A 142 -20.85 -14.40 9.81
CA HIS A 142 -19.60 -14.16 9.11
C HIS A 142 -19.62 -14.76 7.71
N SER A 143 -18.82 -14.20 6.82
CA SER A 143 -18.48 -14.78 5.52
C SER A 143 -17.15 -15.51 5.60
N PHE A 144 -16.83 -16.28 4.58
CA PHE A 144 -15.49 -16.83 4.38
C PHE A 144 -14.83 -16.09 3.24
N ILE A 145 -13.56 -15.77 3.41
CA ILE A 145 -12.67 -15.32 2.36
C ILE A 145 -11.68 -16.46 2.08
N ALA A 146 -11.32 -16.64 0.83
CA ALA A 146 -10.29 -17.59 0.44
C ALA A 146 -9.36 -16.96 -0.58
N THR A 147 -8.07 -17.20 -0.44
CA THR A 147 -7.05 -16.92 -1.45
C THR A 147 -6.65 -18.24 -2.07
N VAL A 148 -6.72 -18.33 -3.38
CA VAL A 148 -6.37 -19.52 -4.16
C VAL A 148 -5.19 -19.18 -5.05
N TYR A 149 -4.15 -20.00 -4.97
CA TYR A 149 -2.94 -19.87 -5.78
C TYR A 149 -2.99 -20.89 -6.92
N THR A 150 -2.76 -20.42 -8.12
CA THR A 150 -2.77 -21.24 -9.35
C THR A 150 -1.87 -20.59 -10.39
N THR A 151 -1.52 -21.34 -11.43
CA THR A 151 -0.76 -20.80 -12.56
C THR A 151 -1.62 -19.90 -13.44
N PRO A 152 -1.03 -18.91 -14.16
CA PRO A 152 -1.77 -18.00 -15.03
C PRO A 152 -2.62 -18.70 -16.09
N GLU A 153 -2.16 -19.85 -16.59
CA GLU A 153 -2.84 -20.63 -17.64
C GLU A 153 -4.15 -21.24 -17.12
N ASN A 154 -4.20 -21.55 -15.84
CA ASN A 154 -5.30 -22.26 -15.20
C ASN A 154 -6.33 -21.31 -14.54
N GLU A 155 -5.99 -20.02 -14.37
CA GLU A 155 -6.88 -19.03 -13.75
C GLU A 155 -8.28 -18.99 -14.40
N ALA A 156 -8.35 -19.03 -15.73
CA ALA A 156 -9.62 -18.88 -16.45
C ALA A 156 -10.51 -20.13 -16.34
N SER A 157 -9.94 -21.32 -16.30
CA SER A 157 -10.68 -22.58 -16.10
C SER A 157 -11.18 -22.67 -14.66
N LEU A 158 -10.33 -22.37 -13.70
CA LEU A 158 -10.69 -22.36 -12.27
C LEU A 158 -11.84 -21.39 -11.99
N LEU A 159 -11.78 -20.15 -12.52
CA LEU A 159 -12.85 -19.17 -12.35
C LEU A 159 -14.18 -19.63 -12.92
N ARG A 160 -14.18 -20.28 -14.09
CA ARG A 160 -15.41 -20.86 -14.68
C ARG A 160 -15.97 -21.96 -13.79
N ASN A 161 -15.13 -22.91 -13.38
CA ASN A 161 -15.52 -24.02 -12.53
C ASN A 161 -16.11 -23.52 -11.19
N LEU A 162 -15.50 -22.49 -10.59
CA LEU A 162 -16.01 -21.85 -9.39
C LEU A 162 -17.34 -21.14 -9.61
N ALA A 163 -17.49 -20.38 -10.71
CA ALA A 163 -18.73 -19.67 -11.03
C ALA A 163 -19.90 -20.63 -11.32
N GLU A 164 -19.64 -21.76 -11.98
CA GLU A 164 -20.65 -22.79 -12.26
C GLU A 164 -21.07 -23.53 -10.99
N ALA A 165 -20.10 -23.90 -10.15
CA ALA A 165 -20.37 -24.63 -8.91
C ALA A 165 -20.95 -23.75 -7.79
N PHE A 166 -20.58 -22.48 -7.74
CA PHE A 166 -20.92 -21.54 -6.67
C PHE A 166 -21.31 -20.16 -7.20
N PRO A 167 -22.50 -19.97 -7.77
CA PRO A 167 -22.91 -18.70 -8.39
C PRO A 167 -22.98 -17.50 -7.43
N ASN A 168 -22.99 -17.74 -6.13
CA ASN A 168 -23.02 -16.72 -5.08
C ASN A 168 -21.64 -16.39 -4.47
N ILE A 169 -20.58 -16.97 -5.01
CA ILE A 169 -19.20 -16.59 -4.65
C ILE A 169 -18.71 -15.54 -5.64
N THR A 170 -18.14 -14.47 -5.12
CA THR A 170 -17.43 -13.48 -5.94
C THR A 170 -15.95 -13.84 -5.95
N ALA A 171 -15.42 -14.16 -7.12
CA ALA A 171 -14.00 -14.37 -7.33
C ALA A 171 -13.39 -13.19 -8.09
N ILE A 172 -12.26 -12.70 -7.61
CA ILE A 172 -11.54 -11.55 -8.18
C ILE A 172 -10.11 -11.99 -8.45
N ARG A 173 -9.60 -11.71 -9.65
CA ARG A 173 -8.19 -11.91 -9.97
C ARG A 173 -7.36 -10.76 -9.41
N VAL A 174 -6.44 -11.09 -8.52
CA VAL A 174 -5.56 -10.10 -7.90
C VAL A 174 -4.67 -9.43 -8.95
N ARG A 175 -4.23 -10.18 -9.96
CA ARG A 175 -3.44 -9.65 -11.09
C ARG A 175 -4.12 -8.49 -11.78
N ASP A 176 -5.42 -8.60 -12.08
CA ASP A 176 -6.16 -7.53 -12.78
C ASP A 176 -6.17 -6.23 -11.95
N ALA A 177 -6.24 -6.34 -10.62
CA ALA A 177 -6.17 -5.18 -9.72
C ALA A 177 -4.78 -4.54 -9.71
N ILE A 178 -3.71 -5.35 -9.69
CA ILE A 178 -2.32 -4.88 -9.74
C ILE A 178 -2.03 -4.22 -11.09
N ASP A 179 -2.45 -4.81 -12.20
CA ASP A 179 -2.26 -4.27 -13.55
C ASP A 179 -2.97 -2.93 -13.73
N GLN A 180 -4.17 -2.78 -13.16
CA GLN A 180 -4.91 -1.53 -13.15
C GLN A 180 -4.14 -0.42 -12.42
N VAL A 181 -3.63 -0.68 -11.21
CA VAL A 181 -2.84 0.28 -10.44
C VAL A 181 -1.55 0.64 -11.18
N SER A 182 -0.84 -0.36 -11.71
CA SER A 182 0.39 -0.16 -12.49
C SER A 182 0.15 0.69 -13.72
N SER A 183 -0.96 0.50 -14.43
CA SER A 183 -1.37 1.30 -15.59
C SER A 183 -1.59 2.77 -15.21
N VAL A 184 -2.26 3.04 -14.09
CA VAL A 184 -2.48 4.41 -13.59
C VAL A 184 -1.14 5.08 -13.23
N LEU A 185 -0.27 4.38 -12.50
CA LEU A 185 1.05 4.90 -12.12
C LEU A 185 1.91 5.21 -13.35
N ASN A 186 1.92 4.33 -14.35
CA ASN A 186 2.63 4.55 -15.61
C ASN A 186 2.07 5.76 -16.38
N SER A 187 0.77 5.96 -16.36
CA SER A 187 0.12 7.13 -16.99
C SER A 187 0.53 8.44 -16.32
N ILE A 188 0.61 8.46 -14.98
CA ILE A 188 1.07 9.62 -14.21
C ILE A 188 2.55 9.89 -14.50
N ALA A 189 3.39 8.87 -14.50
CA ALA A 189 4.81 8.98 -14.81
C ALA A 189 5.03 9.53 -16.23
N ALA A 190 4.27 9.06 -17.21
CA ALA A 190 4.31 9.56 -18.58
C ALA A 190 3.89 11.04 -18.66
N ALA A 191 2.78 11.41 -18.02
CA ALA A 191 2.30 12.80 -18.00
C ALA A 191 3.34 13.75 -17.38
N THR A 192 3.97 13.35 -16.27
CA THR A 192 5.04 14.11 -15.61
C THR A 192 6.27 14.27 -16.53
N SER A 193 6.67 13.18 -17.21
CA SER A 193 7.80 13.19 -18.13
C SER A 193 7.55 14.12 -19.34
N TYR A 194 6.37 14.06 -19.94
CA TYR A 194 5.99 14.96 -21.04
C TYR A 194 5.89 16.42 -20.57
N GLY A 195 5.39 16.68 -19.38
CA GLY A 195 5.36 18.02 -18.78
C GLY A 195 6.77 18.58 -18.57
N ALA A 196 7.69 17.78 -18.04
CA ALA A 196 9.09 18.16 -17.86
C ALA A 196 9.77 18.45 -19.22
N LEU A 197 9.54 17.61 -20.23
CA LEU A 197 10.08 17.82 -21.58
C LEU A 197 9.56 19.12 -22.20
N ALA A 198 8.26 19.41 -22.09
CA ALA A 198 7.67 20.66 -22.58
C ALA A 198 8.28 21.89 -21.90
N THR A 199 8.49 21.81 -20.57
CA THR A 199 9.14 22.89 -19.80
C THR A 199 10.58 23.11 -20.26
N LEU A 200 11.35 22.04 -20.45
CA LEU A 200 12.73 22.12 -20.96
C LEU A 200 12.78 22.73 -22.37
N LEU A 201 11.90 22.31 -23.26
CA LEU A 201 11.81 22.88 -24.62
C LEU A 201 11.46 24.36 -24.59
N THR A 202 10.50 24.76 -23.77
CA THR A 202 10.13 26.16 -23.60
C THR A 202 11.29 26.98 -23.05
N GLY A 203 11.95 26.49 -22.00
CA GLY A 203 13.16 27.11 -21.44
C GLY A 203 14.26 27.27 -22.46
N PHE A 204 14.50 26.24 -23.28
CA PHE A 204 15.49 26.27 -24.35
C PHE A 204 15.14 27.34 -25.44
N LEU A 205 13.88 27.43 -25.84
CA LEU A 205 13.43 28.46 -26.80
C LEU A 205 13.58 29.87 -26.25
N VAL A 206 13.26 30.08 -24.97
CA VAL A 206 13.46 31.36 -24.29
C VAL A 206 14.96 31.74 -24.27
N LEU A 207 15.86 30.78 -23.98
CA LEU A 207 17.29 31.01 -23.99
C LEU A 207 17.80 31.40 -25.40
N ILE A 208 17.31 30.72 -26.45
CA ILE A 208 17.65 31.07 -27.83
C ILE A 208 17.17 32.50 -28.15
N GLY A 209 15.92 32.82 -27.81
CA GLY A 209 15.35 34.16 -28.04
C GLY A 209 16.15 35.26 -27.33
N SER A 210 16.48 35.02 -26.06
CA SER A 210 17.32 35.96 -25.28
C SER A 210 18.73 36.14 -25.87
N ALA A 211 19.38 35.04 -26.26
CA ALA A 211 20.68 35.11 -26.91
C ALA A 211 20.64 35.85 -28.24
N ALA A 212 19.61 35.63 -29.06
CA ALA A 212 19.39 36.32 -30.33
C ALA A 212 19.18 37.82 -30.15
N SER A 213 18.40 38.24 -29.19
CA SER A 213 18.14 39.65 -28.85
C SER A 213 19.42 40.37 -28.39
N ALA A 214 20.29 39.67 -27.66
CA ALA A 214 21.56 40.23 -27.17
C ALA A 214 22.65 40.35 -28.27
N LEU A 215 22.47 39.72 -29.43
CA LEU A 215 23.50 39.69 -30.47
C LEU A 215 23.88 41.08 -30.99
N HIS A 216 22.93 42.02 -31.15
CA HIS A 216 23.20 43.37 -31.62
C HIS A 216 24.05 44.17 -30.64
N ALA A 217 23.73 44.13 -29.36
CA ALA A 217 24.48 44.78 -28.29
C ALA A 217 25.90 44.18 -28.17
N ARG A 218 26.03 42.87 -28.23
CA ARG A 218 27.34 42.16 -28.16
C ARG A 218 28.23 42.45 -29.37
N ARG A 219 27.65 42.63 -30.56
CA ARG A 219 28.42 43.03 -31.77
C ARG A 219 29.01 44.42 -31.62
N TYR A 220 28.28 45.36 -31.05
CA TYR A 220 28.73 46.71 -30.79
C TYR A 220 29.86 46.73 -29.73
N GLU A 221 29.68 46.06 -28.61
CA GLU A 221 30.73 45.88 -27.58
C GLU A 221 32.01 45.24 -28.14
N ALA A 222 31.84 44.18 -28.92
CA ALA A 222 33.00 43.52 -29.57
C ALA A 222 33.74 44.44 -30.55
N ALA A 223 33.03 45.30 -31.27
CA ALA A 223 33.63 46.26 -32.18
C ALA A 223 34.48 47.32 -31.42
N ILE A 224 33.94 47.85 -30.30
CA ILE A 224 34.68 48.78 -29.43
C ILE A 224 35.93 48.13 -28.83
N LEU A 225 35.82 46.90 -28.29
CA LEU A 225 36.96 46.16 -27.72
C LEU A 225 38.03 45.89 -28.76
N LYS A 226 37.65 45.66 -30.00
CA LYS A 226 38.58 45.43 -31.10
C LYS A 226 39.33 46.71 -31.51
N THR A 227 38.68 47.88 -31.45
CA THR A 227 39.35 49.18 -31.70
C THR A 227 40.35 49.54 -30.60
N LEU A 228 40.13 49.03 -29.38
CA LEU A 228 41.04 49.15 -28.23
C LEU A 228 42.17 48.09 -28.24
N GLY A 229 42.30 47.26 -29.31
CA GLY A 229 43.37 46.30 -29.47
C GLY A 229 43.12 44.92 -28.87
N ALA A 230 41.91 44.61 -28.41
CA ALA A 230 41.60 43.29 -27.85
C ALA A 230 41.64 42.20 -28.95
N THR A 231 42.24 41.05 -28.61
CA THR A 231 42.29 39.90 -29.49
C THR A 231 40.93 39.16 -29.54
N ARG A 232 40.64 38.47 -30.65
CA ARG A 232 39.41 37.67 -30.79
C ARG A 232 39.24 36.69 -29.65
N ARG A 233 40.33 36.07 -29.19
CA ARG A 233 40.32 35.11 -28.08
C ARG A 233 39.91 35.75 -26.77
N SER A 234 40.41 36.95 -26.48
CA SER A 234 40.09 37.70 -25.26
C SER A 234 38.61 38.12 -25.24
N ILE A 235 38.06 38.58 -26.39
CA ILE A 235 36.65 38.96 -26.51
C ILE A 235 35.73 37.76 -26.30
N VAL A 236 36.01 36.62 -26.96
CA VAL A 236 35.18 35.39 -26.80
C VAL A 236 35.27 34.87 -25.38
N LEU A 237 36.44 34.86 -24.75
CA LEU A 237 36.63 34.39 -23.37
C LEU A 237 35.87 35.26 -22.37
N SER A 238 35.87 36.59 -22.53
CA SER A 238 35.13 37.49 -21.64
C SER A 238 33.61 37.30 -21.73
N PHE A 239 33.05 37.08 -22.93
CA PHE A 239 31.64 36.79 -23.10
C PHE A 239 31.28 35.39 -22.56
N ALA A 240 32.11 34.38 -22.75
CA ALA A 240 31.92 33.04 -22.21
C ALA A 240 31.96 33.04 -20.69
N LEU A 241 32.89 33.79 -20.07
CA LEU A 241 32.99 33.90 -18.61
C LEU A 241 31.76 34.58 -18.01
N ARG A 242 31.28 35.67 -18.61
CA ARG A 242 30.04 36.36 -18.17
C ARG A 242 28.83 35.42 -18.28
N ALA A 243 28.69 34.67 -19.37
CA ALA A 243 27.61 33.75 -19.56
C ALA A 243 27.66 32.58 -18.55
N ALA A 244 28.88 32.08 -18.26
CA ALA A 244 29.09 31.00 -17.27
C ALA A 244 28.69 31.44 -15.83
N ILE A 245 29.12 32.67 -15.44
CA ILE A 245 28.76 33.22 -14.12
C ILE A 245 27.26 33.43 -13.99
N LEU A 246 26.62 34.02 -15.00
CA LEU A 246 25.16 34.20 -14.99
C LEU A 246 24.38 32.88 -14.99
N GLY A 247 24.85 31.92 -15.78
CA GLY A 247 24.26 30.58 -15.82
C GLY A 247 24.42 29.82 -14.51
N ALA A 248 25.59 29.92 -13.86
CA ALA A 248 25.84 29.34 -12.55
C ALA A 248 24.95 29.98 -11.45
N ALA A 249 24.83 31.30 -11.46
CA ALA A 249 23.99 32.03 -10.53
C ALA A 249 22.50 31.67 -10.71
N ALA A 250 22.01 31.59 -11.94
CA ALA A 250 20.63 31.15 -12.22
C ALA A 250 20.39 29.71 -11.84
N GLY A 251 21.32 28.78 -12.06
CA GLY A 251 21.21 27.40 -11.68
C GLY A 251 21.31 27.14 -10.16
N PHE A 252 21.87 28.10 -9.41
CA PHE A 252 21.91 28.01 -7.95
C PHE A 252 20.61 28.49 -7.27
N VAL A 253 19.82 29.31 -7.97
CA VAL A 253 18.54 29.85 -7.48
C VAL A 253 17.35 28.95 -7.87
N ALA A 254 17.51 28.11 -8.88
CA ALA A 254 16.49 27.15 -9.33
C ALA A 254 16.57 25.84 -8.56
#